data_b660fa6c51b9ccc38352dcfc198a4d88
#
_entry.id   b660fa6c51b9ccc38352dcfc198a4d88
#
_cell.length_a   1.000
_cell.length_b   1.000
_cell.length_c   1.000
_cell.angle_alpha   90.00
_cell.angle_beta   90.00
_cell.angle_gamma   90.00
#
_symmetry.space_group_name_H-M   'P 1'
#
loop_
_entity.id
_entity.type
_entity.pdbx_description
1 polymer ?
#
loop_
_entity_poly.entity_id
_entity_poly.type
_entity_poly.pdbx_seq_one_letter_code
_entity_poly.pdbx_strand_id
1 'polypeptide(L)'
;MAALFSANSFAAIALSGEYTGTLNDSGVYTQDLATTLVGSSAAGAVTVTLDETMAVDDLYVESTLAGVKFKLGDWSGTSADFSKLNASTTVGPATVGVTQVSGGSTTFDAGMTIAGVKVNVENVTNTARSTTASAKVAGFSVDVEHAKVGTDHQLQLGASRTILATTDANGVTSGGWTISVDRGQNAARDAYEDGAMGGSVSTSVGGIGSVKAEVSNSKTDVKTYGLSVTSGIFTGAWDKVGSADGALSLKAVVKF
;
A
#
# COMPACT_ATOMS: atom_id res chain seq x y z
N MET A 1 6.24 -30.88 -5.59
CA MET A 1 5.24 -29.94 -5.00
C MET A 1 3.89 -30.58 -4.71
N ALA A 2 3.42 -31.55 -5.47
CA ALA A 2 2.16 -32.25 -5.21
C ALA A 2 2.09 -32.98 -3.84
N ALA A 3 3.23 -33.30 -3.24
CA ALA A 3 3.28 -34.02 -1.95
C ALA A 3 2.91 -33.16 -0.71
N LEU A 4 2.96 -31.85 -0.82
CA LEU A 4 2.64 -30.94 0.30
C LEU A 4 1.13 -30.85 0.55
N PHE A 5 0.29 -31.17 -0.44
CA PHE A 5 -1.15 -31.04 -0.36
C PHE A 5 -1.92 -32.36 -0.38
N SER A 6 -1.23 -33.51 -0.47
CA SER A 6 -1.87 -34.81 -0.70
C SER A 6 -2.59 -35.42 0.51
N ALA A 7 -2.49 -34.84 1.70
CA ALA A 7 -3.05 -35.45 2.91
C ALA A 7 -4.04 -34.58 3.70
N ASN A 8 -4.19 -33.31 3.37
CA ASN A 8 -5.05 -32.42 4.15
C ASN A 8 -6.07 -31.75 3.22
N SER A 9 -7.34 -32.09 3.41
CA SER A 9 -8.43 -31.27 2.91
C SER A 9 -8.25 -29.84 3.43
N PHE A 10 -8.54 -28.84 2.63
CA PHE A 10 -8.61 -27.47 3.11
C PHE A 10 -9.57 -27.43 4.30
N ALA A 11 -9.10 -26.89 5.43
CA ALA A 11 -9.92 -26.77 6.63
C ALA A 11 -10.92 -25.61 6.51
N ALA A 12 -10.61 -24.64 5.65
CA ALA A 12 -11.49 -23.52 5.35
C ALA A 12 -11.23 -23.01 3.92
N ILE A 13 -12.28 -22.54 3.29
CA ILE A 13 -12.23 -21.75 2.06
C ILE A 13 -12.90 -20.42 2.39
N ALA A 14 -12.18 -19.32 2.19
CA ALA A 14 -12.69 -17.95 2.32
C ALA A 14 -12.80 -17.32 0.94
N LEU A 15 -13.91 -16.65 0.71
CA LEU A 15 -14.15 -15.80 -0.45
C LEU A 15 -14.22 -14.35 0.04
N SER A 16 -13.51 -13.47 -0.61
CA SER A 16 -13.60 -12.02 -0.40
C SER A 16 -13.41 -11.31 -1.72
N GLY A 17 -13.80 -10.06 -1.79
CA GLY A 17 -13.58 -9.29 -3.00
C GLY A 17 -13.83 -7.80 -2.79
N GLU A 18 -13.46 -7.04 -3.80
CA GLU A 18 -13.69 -5.62 -3.88
C GLU A 18 -14.20 -5.27 -5.27
N TYR A 19 -15.34 -4.60 -5.33
CA TYR A 19 -15.84 -3.97 -6.54
C TYR A 19 -15.62 -2.46 -6.45
N THR A 20 -15.02 -1.88 -7.47
CA THR A 20 -14.85 -0.44 -7.62
C THR A 20 -15.54 0.04 -8.88
N GLY A 21 -16.44 1.02 -8.75
CA GLY A 21 -17.02 1.74 -9.85
C GLY A 21 -16.63 3.21 -9.79
N THR A 22 -16.21 3.81 -10.89
CA THR A 22 -15.85 5.23 -10.97
C THR A 22 -16.58 5.89 -12.14
N LEU A 23 -17.21 7.01 -11.87
CA LEU A 23 -17.84 7.89 -12.86
C LEU A 23 -17.12 9.24 -12.84
N ASN A 24 -16.65 9.70 -13.99
CA ASN A 24 -16.03 11.02 -14.12
C ASN A 24 -17.03 12.08 -14.64
N ASP A 25 -16.60 13.32 -14.66
CA ASP A 25 -17.37 14.47 -15.13
C ASP A 25 -17.72 14.44 -16.64
N SER A 26 -16.95 13.70 -17.43
CA SER A 26 -17.22 13.44 -18.84
C SER A 26 -18.25 12.34 -19.07
N GLY A 27 -18.83 11.79 -18.01
CA GLY A 27 -19.80 10.70 -18.06
C GLY A 27 -19.20 9.33 -18.38
N VAL A 28 -17.88 9.19 -18.33
CA VAL A 28 -17.22 7.90 -18.51
C VAL A 28 -17.28 7.12 -17.23
N TYR A 29 -17.82 5.91 -17.31
CA TYR A 29 -17.88 4.94 -16.21
C TYR A 29 -16.82 3.87 -16.43
N THR A 30 -16.02 3.61 -15.39
CA THR A 30 -15.08 2.49 -15.32
C THR A 30 -15.43 1.60 -14.14
N GLN A 31 -15.16 0.32 -14.26
CA GLN A 31 -15.36 -0.65 -13.18
C GLN A 31 -14.15 -1.57 -13.06
N ASP A 32 -13.97 -2.07 -11.87
CA ASP A 32 -12.95 -3.04 -11.52
C ASP A 32 -13.51 -4.00 -10.48
N LEU A 33 -13.25 -5.28 -10.62
CA LEU A 33 -13.66 -6.34 -9.70
C LEU A 33 -12.47 -7.23 -9.40
N ALA A 34 -12.02 -7.22 -8.17
CA ALA A 34 -11.05 -8.19 -7.68
C ALA A 34 -11.74 -9.20 -6.77
N THR A 35 -11.55 -10.48 -7.03
CA THR A 35 -12.10 -11.57 -6.20
C THR A 35 -10.96 -12.44 -5.70
N THR A 36 -10.89 -12.65 -4.39
CA THR A 36 -9.85 -13.46 -3.76
C THR A 36 -10.45 -14.71 -3.12
N LEU A 37 -9.90 -15.86 -3.48
CA LEU A 37 -10.19 -17.17 -2.91
C LEU A 37 -8.97 -17.61 -2.09
N VAL A 38 -9.19 -17.96 -0.82
CA VAL A 38 -8.15 -18.51 0.05
C VAL A 38 -8.56 -19.86 0.57
N GLY A 39 -7.84 -20.89 0.17
CA GLY A 39 -7.95 -22.22 0.76
C GLY A 39 -6.84 -22.42 1.79
N SER A 40 -7.17 -22.71 3.05
CA SER A 40 -6.20 -22.85 4.13
C SER A 40 -6.26 -24.22 4.80
N SER A 41 -5.10 -24.67 5.28
CA SER A 41 -4.94 -25.89 6.06
C SER A 41 -3.83 -25.70 7.10
N ALA A 42 -3.61 -26.69 7.96
CA ALA A 42 -2.48 -26.66 8.91
C ALA A 42 -1.10 -26.60 8.22
N ALA A 43 -1.00 -27.02 6.96
CA ALA A 43 0.26 -27.01 6.19
C ALA A 43 0.52 -25.69 5.49
N GLY A 44 -0.48 -24.84 5.33
CA GLY A 44 -0.35 -23.57 4.65
C GLY A 44 -1.64 -23.11 3.97
N ALA A 45 -1.51 -22.10 3.12
CA ALA A 45 -2.63 -21.54 2.37
C ALA A 45 -2.30 -21.42 0.89
N VAL A 46 -3.33 -21.50 0.06
CA VAL A 46 -3.30 -21.17 -1.38
C VAL A 46 -4.21 -19.98 -1.58
N THR A 47 -3.70 -18.94 -2.22
CA THR A 47 -4.47 -17.76 -2.58
C THR A 47 -4.54 -17.63 -4.09
N VAL A 48 -5.73 -17.35 -4.58
CA VAL A 48 -6.00 -17.03 -5.99
C VAL A 48 -6.77 -15.72 -6.02
N THR A 49 -6.26 -14.76 -6.77
CA THR A 49 -6.97 -13.51 -7.06
C THR A 49 -7.38 -13.49 -8.53
N LEU A 50 -8.61 -13.14 -8.79
CA LEU A 50 -9.19 -13.02 -10.12
C LEU A 50 -9.51 -11.55 -10.39
N ASP A 51 -9.25 -11.11 -11.60
CA ASP A 51 -9.64 -9.78 -12.09
C ASP A 51 -11.12 -9.74 -12.55
N GLU A 52 -11.55 -8.61 -13.08
CA GLU A 52 -12.92 -8.38 -13.58
C GLU A 52 -13.27 -9.25 -14.79
N THR A 53 -12.30 -9.83 -15.47
CA THR A 53 -12.50 -10.76 -16.59
C THR A 53 -12.49 -12.22 -16.15
N MET A 54 -12.35 -12.48 -14.85
CA MET A 54 -12.14 -13.80 -14.23
C MET A 54 -10.83 -14.46 -14.64
N ALA A 55 -9.86 -13.67 -15.13
CA ALA A 55 -8.51 -14.15 -15.32
C ALA A 55 -7.76 -14.18 -13.98
N VAL A 56 -6.79 -15.07 -13.85
CA VAL A 56 -5.96 -15.16 -12.64
C VAL A 56 -4.97 -14.01 -12.66
N ASP A 57 -5.08 -13.14 -11.66
CA ASP A 57 -4.18 -12.02 -11.42
C ASP A 57 -3.03 -12.43 -10.48
N ASP A 58 -3.39 -13.02 -9.32
CA ASP A 58 -2.40 -13.61 -8.41
C ASP A 58 -2.70 -15.09 -8.16
N LEU A 59 -1.64 -15.89 -8.06
CA LEU A 59 -1.72 -17.27 -7.61
C LEU A 59 -0.46 -17.64 -6.83
N TYR A 60 -0.61 -17.87 -5.53
CA TYR A 60 0.53 -18.24 -4.69
C TYR A 60 0.16 -19.17 -3.55
N VAL A 61 1.19 -19.83 -3.04
CA VAL A 61 1.12 -20.73 -1.88
C VAL A 61 1.98 -20.15 -0.76
N GLU A 62 1.44 -20.14 0.44
CA GLU A 62 2.16 -19.75 1.65
C GLU A 62 2.25 -20.91 2.63
N SER A 63 3.40 -21.09 3.26
CA SER A 63 3.62 -22.07 4.30
C SER A 63 4.68 -21.62 5.28
N THR A 64 4.71 -22.22 6.48
CA THR A 64 5.77 -21.99 7.45
C THR A 64 6.42 -23.32 7.79
N LEU A 65 7.74 -23.40 7.63
CA LEU A 65 8.53 -24.55 7.98
C LEU A 65 9.68 -24.14 8.89
N ALA A 66 9.75 -24.71 10.06
CA ALA A 66 10.81 -24.46 11.05
C ALA A 66 11.02 -22.95 11.36
N GLY A 67 9.93 -22.16 11.40
CA GLY A 67 9.97 -20.73 11.67
C GLY A 67 10.32 -19.86 10.45
N VAL A 68 10.61 -20.46 9.30
CA VAL A 68 10.76 -19.74 8.04
C VAL A 68 9.44 -19.74 7.30
N LYS A 69 8.97 -18.56 6.93
CA LYS A 69 7.79 -18.37 6.07
C LYS A 69 8.22 -18.41 4.63
N PHE A 70 7.52 -19.19 3.84
CA PHE A 70 7.71 -19.31 2.39
C PHE A 70 6.46 -18.82 1.67
N LYS A 71 6.67 -18.07 0.59
CA LYS A 71 5.63 -17.71 -0.38
C LYS A 71 6.15 -18.04 -1.77
N LEU A 72 5.42 -18.85 -2.52
CA LEU A 72 5.80 -19.31 -3.86
C LEU A 72 4.64 -19.08 -4.81
N GLY A 73 4.90 -18.48 -5.94
CA GLY A 73 3.91 -18.20 -6.97
C GLY A 73 4.09 -16.86 -7.62
N ASP A 74 3.00 -16.27 -8.02
CA ASP A 74 2.95 -14.89 -8.48
C ASP A 74 2.06 -14.06 -7.57
N TRP A 75 2.50 -12.86 -7.27
CA TRP A 75 1.77 -11.84 -6.52
C TRP A 75 2.25 -10.46 -6.96
N SER A 76 1.41 -9.45 -6.83
CA SER A 76 1.62 -8.10 -7.36
C SER A 76 1.50 -8.07 -8.90
N GLY A 77 0.51 -8.76 -9.37
CA GLY A 77 -0.22 -8.63 -10.59
C GLY A 77 0.53 -8.35 -11.89
N THR A 78 1.04 -9.36 -12.58
CA THR A 78 1.18 -9.26 -14.04
C THR A 78 1.32 -10.62 -14.73
N SER A 79 1.44 -11.72 -14.02
CA SER A 79 1.59 -13.03 -14.66
C SER A 79 1.40 -14.18 -13.66
N ALA A 80 0.62 -15.17 -14.00
CA ALA A 80 0.38 -16.39 -13.20
C ALA A 80 1.50 -17.46 -13.34
N ASP A 81 2.73 -17.06 -13.57
CA ASP A 81 3.80 -17.98 -14.00
C ASP A 81 4.58 -18.65 -12.86
N PHE A 82 4.14 -18.54 -11.61
CA PHE A 82 4.90 -19.05 -10.44
C PHE A 82 6.37 -18.59 -10.44
N SER A 83 6.57 -17.34 -10.77
CA SER A 83 7.88 -16.79 -11.07
C SER A 83 8.63 -16.31 -9.83
N LYS A 84 7.98 -16.25 -8.67
CA LYS A 84 8.55 -15.66 -7.44
C LYS A 84 8.63 -16.68 -6.31
N LEU A 85 9.72 -16.61 -5.56
CA LEU A 85 9.91 -17.30 -4.28
C LEU A 85 10.35 -16.28 -3.23
N ASN A 86 9.60 -16.16 -2.16
CA ASN A 86 10.02 -15.43 -0.97
C ASN A 86 10.26 -16.40 0.17
N ALA A 87 11.32 -16.18 0.92
CA ALA A 87 11.57 -16.83 2.20
C ALA A 87 11.91 -15.76 3.24
N SER A 88 11.23 -15.77 4.38
CA SER A 88 11.45 -14.80 5.44
C SER A 88 11.38 -15.43 6.83
N THR A 89 12.14 -14.87 7.77
CA THR A 89 12.14 -15.31 9.16
C THR A 89 12.46 -14.17 10.10
N THR A 90 12.20 -14.39 11.39
CA THR A 90 12.53 -13.43 12.45
C THR A 90 13.74 -13.94 13.22
N VAL A 91 14.77 -13.09 13.34
CA VAL A 91 15.99 -13.36 14.09
C VAL A 91 16.14 -12.29 15.16
N GLY A 92 15.85 -12.63 16.41
CA GLY A 92 15.78 -11.64 17.49
C GLY A 92 14.74 -10.56 17.19
N PRO A 93 15.08 -9.26 17.24
CA PRO A 93 14.18 -8.17 16.94
C PRO A 93 14.05 -7.89 15.43
N ALA A 94 14.83 -8.55 14.59
CA ALA A 94 14.88 -8.30 13.16
C ALA A 94 14.07 -9.34 12.38
N THR A 95 13.36 -8.90 11.35
CA THR A 95 12.84 -9.75 10.28
C THR A 95 13.76 -9.64 9.09
N VAL A 96 14.12 -10.77 8.51
CA VAL A 96 14.96 -10.84 7.30
C VAL A 96 14.26 -11.69 6.26
N GLY A 97 14.42 -11.31 5.00
CA GLY A 97 13.78 -11.98 3.88
C GLY A 97 14.62 -11.95 2.62
N VAL A 98 14.30 -12.86 1.72
CA VAL A 98 14.83 -12.89 0.37
C VAL A 98 13.70 -13.23 -0.59
N THR A 99 13.60 -12.46 -1.67
CA THR A 99 12.66 -12.71 -2.78
C THR A 99 13.50 -12.94 -4.04
N GLN A 100 13.31 -14.08 -4.67
CA GLN A 100 13.90 -14.43 -5.96
C GLN A 100 12.82 -14.42 -7.02
N VAL A 101 13.05 -13.70 -8.12
CA VAL A 101 12.24 -13.76 -9.34
C VAL A 101 12.93 -14.65 -10.35
N SER A 102 12.21 -15.58 -10.96
CA SER A 102 12.74 -16.48 -11.98
C SER A 102 13.24 -15.70 -13.19
N GLY A 103 14.51 -15.89 -13.55
CA GLY A 103 15.15 -15.14 -14.64
C GLY A 103 15.37 -13.64 -14.35
N GLY A 104 15.07 -13.18 -13.14
CA GLY A 104 15.10 -11.79 -12.74
C GLY A 104 16.00 -11.49 -11.54
N SER A 105 15.66 -10.45 -10.83
CA SER A 105 16.41 -9.94 -9.68
C SER A 105 16.19 -10.76 -8.42
N THR A 106 17.15 -10.67 -7.51
CA THR A 106 17.01 -11.10 -6.11
C THR A 106 16.89 -9.87 -5.23
N THR A 107 15.88 -9.84 -4.40
CA THR A 107 15.68 -8.79 -3.39
C THR A 107 15.98 -9.34 -2.01
N PHE A 108 16.81 -8.64 -1.26
CA PHE A 108 17.06 -8.88 0.16
C PHE A 108 16.38 -7.78 0.96
N ASP A 109 15.62 -8.16 1.96
CA ASP A 109 14.96 -7.24 2.87
C ASP A 109 15.34 -7.54 4.32
N ALA A 110 15.45 -6.49 5.12
CA ALA A 110 15.63 -6.59 6.55
C ALA A 110 14.90 -5.44 7.25
N GLY A 111 14.17 -5.75 8.30
CA GLY A 111 13.44 -4.76 9.09
C GLY A 111 13.62 -5.01 10.58
N MET A 112 13.72 -3.93 11.35
CA MET A 112 13.74 -3.98 12.82
C MET A 112 13.20 -2.72 13.45
N THR A 113 12.81 -2.83 14.71
CA THR A 113 12.44 -1.66 15.51
C THR A 113 13.49 -1.43 16.60
N ILE A 114 14.11 -0.26 16.61
CA ILE A 114 15.13 0.14 17.58
C ILE A 114 14.64 1.39 18.31
N ALA A 115 14.44 1.29 19.61
CA ALA A 115 14.00 2.43 20.43
C ALA A 115 12.76 3.17 19.87
N GLY A 116 11.80 2.43 19.31
CA GLY A 116 10.58 3.00 18.72
C GLY A 116 10.72 3.51 17.28
N VAL A 117 11.90 3.48 16.72
CA VAL A 117 12.14 3.77 15.30
C VAL A 117 12.09 2.46 14.51
N LYS A 118 11.17 2.36 13.57
CA LYS A 118 11.11 1.23 12.64
C LYS A 118 12.03 1.53 11.46
N VAL A 119 12.96 0.64 11.19
CA VAL A 119 13.91 0.76 10.07
C VAL A 119 13.75 -0.47 9.17
N ASN A 120 13.64 -0.25 7.86
CA ASN A 120 13.68 -1.30 6.86
C ASN A 120 14.74 -0.97 5.82
N VAL A 121 15.41 -2.01 5.34
CA VAL A 121 16.38 -1.92 4.24
C VAL A 121 15.97 -2.95 3.20
N GLU A 122 15.89 -2.52 1.97
CA GLU A 122 15.69 -3.38 0.81
C GLU A 122 16.85 -3.20 -0.17
N ASN A 123 17.35 -4.30 -0.71
CA ASN A 123 18.39 -4.29 -1.70
C ASN A 123 18.02 -5.23 -2.86
N VAL A 124 17.74 -4.66 -4.01
CA VAL A 124 17.48 -5.37 -5.26
C VAL A 124 18.80 -5.51 -6.00
N THR A 125 19.23 -6.73 -6.25
CA THR A 125 20.51 -7.03 -6.86
C THR A 125 20.66 -6.31 -8.21
N ASN A 126 21.76 -5.53 -8.32
CA ASN A 126 22.13 -4.76 -9.52
C ASN A 126 21.17 -3.66 -9.96
N THR A 127 20.15 -3.31 -9.17
CA THR A 127 19.12 -2.38 -9.62
C THR A 127 18.91 -1.22 -8.65
N ALA A 128 18.54 -1.51 -7.41
CA ALA A 128 18.16 -0.48 -6.47
C ALA A 128 18.45 -0.90 -5.02
N ARG A 129 18.62 0.10 -4.16
CA ARG A 129 18.65 -0.08 -2.72
C ARG A 129 17.79 0.99 -2.09
N SER A 130 16.88 0.62 -1.20
CA SER A 130 16.14 1.58 -0.38
C SER A 130 16.38 1.35 1.11
N THR A 131 16.25 2.42 1.88
CA THR A 131 16.25 2.40 3.34
C THR A 131 15.13 3.29 3.80
N THR A 132 14.18 2.74 4.52
CA THR A 132 13.08 3.48 5.11
C THR A 132 13.24 3.53 6.62
N ALA A 133 12.94 4.68 7.22
CA ALA A 133 12.85 4.81 8.66
C ALA A 133 11.56 5.54 9.03
N SER A 134 10.83 5.02 10.01
CA SER A 134 9.63 5.68 10.51
C SER A 134 9.60 5.68 12.04
N ALA A 135 9.10 6.76 12.62
CA ALA A 135 9.00 6.93 14.05
C ALA A 135 7.82 7.83 14.45
N LYS A 136 7.39 7.71 15.70
CA LYS A 136 6.53 8.73 16.33
C LYS A 136 7.39 9.62 17.23
N VAL A 137 7.43 10.91 16.93
CA VAL A 137 8.22 11.91 17.67
C VAL A 137 7.32 13.06 18.07
N ALA A 138 7.16 13.30 19.36
CA ALA A 138 6.32 14.38 19.92
C ALA A 138 4.89 14.42 19.32
N GLY A 139 4.30 13.25 19.07
CA GLY A 139 2.96 13.13 18.48
C GLY A 139 2.90 13.26 16.96
N PHE A 140 4.04 13.48 16.30
CA PHE A 140 4.15 13.38 14.85
C PHE A 140 4.52 11.94 14.45
N SER A 141 3.92 11.44 13.39
CA SER A 141 4.44 10.31 12.63
C SER A 141 5.38 10.89 11.58
N VAL A 142 6.62 10.45 11.57
CA VAL A 142 7.67 10.90 10.64
C VAL A 142 8.15 9.68 9.88
N ASP A 143 8.30 9.79 8.57
CA ASP A 143 8.86 8.79 7.68
C ASP A 143 9.92 9.41 6.79
N VAL A 144 10.95 8.63 6.54
CA VAL A 144 12.08 8.99 5.67
C VAL A 144 12.37 7.79 4.80
N GLU A 145 12.48 8.00 3.50
CA GLU A 145 12.98 7.01 2.58
C GLU A 145 14.18 7.57 1.81
N HIS A 146 15.26 6.82 1.80
CA HIS A 146 16.40 7.06 0.95
C HIS A 146 16.56 5.87 0.01
N ALA A 147 16.42 6.10 -1.29
CA ALA A 147 16.65 5.11 -2.32
C ALA A 147 17.83 5.49 -3.21
N LYS A 148 18.54 4.47 -3.70
CA LYS A 148 19.55 4.59 -4.74
C LYS A 148 19.13 3.70 -5.90
N VAL A 149 18.94 4.31 -7.08
CA VAL A 149 18.57 3.62 -8.32
C VAL A 149 19.64 3.93 -9.35
N GLY A 150 20.46 2.93 -9.69
CA GLY A 150 21.65 3.15 -10.50
C GLY A 150 22.64 4.10 -9.80
N THR A 151 22.86 5.27 -10.37
CA THR A 151 23.71 6.35 -9.80
C THR A 151 22.91 7.40 -9.02
N ASP A 152 21.60 7.41 -9.15
CA ASP A 152 20.74 8.46 -8.62
C ASP A 152 20.36 8.18 -7.15
N HIS A 153 20.41 9.23 -6.35
CA HIS A 153 19.96 9.22 -4.97
C HIS A 153 18.63 9.96 -4.86
N GLN A 154 17.68 9.32 -4.20
CA GLN A 154 16.32 9.80 -4.02
C GLN A 154 16.05 9.90 -2.52
N LEU A 155 15.51 11.03 -2.07
CA LEU A 155 15.14 11.26 -0.68
C LEU A 155 13.69 11.71 -0.60
N GLN A 156 12.87 10.92 0.08
CA GLN A 156 11.49 11.27 0.40
C GLN A 156 11.36 11.47 1.90
N LEU A 157 10.59 12.46 2.28
CA LEU A 157 10.32 12.81 3.68
C LEU A 157 8.81 12.99 3.84
N GLY A 158 8.26 12.43 4.90
CA GLY A 158 6.87 12.61 5.28
C GLY A 158 6.74 12.94 6.77
N ALA A 159 5.78 13.77 7.11
CA ALA A 159 5.40 14.00 8.49
C ALA A 159 3.88 14.22 8.59
N SER A 160 3.26 13.62 9.59
CA SER A 160 1.84 13.81 9.86
C SER A 160 1.54 13.89 11.35
N ARG A 161 0.48 14.61 11.70
CA ARG A 161 -0.02 14.69 13.07
C ARG A 161 -1.52 14.85 13.09
N THR A 162 -2.19 14.13 13.99
CA THR A 162 -3.59 14.37 14.30
C THR A 162 -3.68 15.29 15.53
N ILE A 163 -4.44 16.36 15.40
CA ILE A 163 -4.69 17.37 16.43
C ILE A 163 -6.18 17.44 16.75
N LEU A 164 -6.54 17.91 17.92
CA LEU A 164 -7.94 18.06 18.37
C LEU A 164 -8.74 16.75 18.35
N ALA A 165 -8.09 15.62 18.32
CA ALA A 165 -8.74 14.31 18.45
C ALA A 165 -9.12 14.06 19.92
N THR A 166 -10.24 13.37 20.12
CA THR A 166 -10.66 12.89 21.43
C THR A 166 -10.39 11.41 21.53
N THR A 167 -9.84 10.97 22.66
CA THR A 167 -9.67 9.54 22.96
C THR A 167 -10.64 9.15 24.06
N ASP A 168 -11.48 8.14 23.83
CA ASP A 168 -12.42 7.64 24.82
C ASP A 168 -11.74 6.79 25.91
N ALA A 169 -12.51 6.36 26.90
CA ALA A 169 -12.02 5.55 28.01
C ALA A 169 -11.48 4.16 27.58
N ASN A 170 -11.83 3.70 26.39
CA ASN A 170 -11.36 2.43 25.80
C ASN A 170 -10.11 2.61 24.94
N GLY A 171 -9.56 3.85 24.84
CA GLY A 171 -8.39 4.16 24.03
C GLY A 171 -8.71 4.37 22.54
N VAL A 172 -9.98 4.46 22.15
CA VAL A 172 -10.38 4.73 20.76
C VAL A 172 -10.30 6.22 20.51
N THR A 173 -9.43 6.61 19.58
CA THR A 173 -9.27 8.00 19.14
C THR A 173 -10.22 8.30 17.99
N SER A 174 -11.02 9.34 18.13
CA SER A 174 -12.01 9.77 17.13
C SER A 174 -11.98 11.28 16.94
N GLY A 175 -12.45 11.70 15.77
CA GLY A 175 -12.47 13.12 15.39
C GLY A 175 -11.08 13.69 15.17
N GLY A 176 -10.95 15.00 15.27
CA GLY A 176 -9.71 15.73 15.08
C GLY A 176 -9.36 15.97 13.61
N TRP A 177 -8.25 16.67 13.44
CA TRP A 177 -7.71 17.04 12.13
C TRP A 177 -6.36 16.36 11.95
N THR A 178 -6.18 15.62 10.88
CA THR A 178 -4.86 15.09 10.49
C THR A 178 -4.25 16.04 9.47
N ILE A 179 -3.07 16.54 9.80
CA ILE A 179 -2.26 17.40 8.93
C ILE A 179 -1.06 16.58 8.49
N SER A 180 -0.76 16.56 7.21
CA SER A 180 0.44 15.90 6.68
C SER A 180 1.18 16.83 5.72
N VAL A 181 2.49 16.67 5.68
CA VAL A 181 3.40 17.31 4.74
C VAL A 181 4.37 16.28 4.21
N ASP A 182 4.77 16.41 2.97
CA ASP A 182 5.73 15.53 2.32
C ASP A 182 6.64 16.33 1.37
N ARG A 183 7.80 15.73 1.10
CA ARG A 183 8.76 16.21 0.12
C ARG A 183 9.37 15.03 -0.63
N GLY A 184 9.63 15.22 -1.92
CA GLY A 184 10.23 14.20 -2.77
C GLY A 184 9.23 13.19 -3.31
N GLN A 185 7.93 13.42 -3.12
CA GLN A 185 6.85 12.61 -3.72
C GLN A 185 6.16 13.41 -4.82
N ASN A 186 5.80 12.74 -5.93
CA ASN A 186 4.98 13.37 -6.96
C ASN A 186 3.56 13.67 -6.45
N ALA A 187 2.76 14.34 -7.28
CA ALA A 187 1.40 14.71 -6.92
C ALA A 187 0.49 13.52 -6.58
N ALA A 188 0.70 12.38 -7.23
CA ALA A 188 -0.03 11.13 -6.96
C ALA A 188 0.48 10.40 -5.70
N ARG A 189 1.64 10.78 -5.18
CA ARG A 189 2.33 10.16 -4.03
C ARG A 189 2.70 8.69 -4.24
N ASP A 190 2.91 8.29 -5.47
CA ASP A 190 3.27 6.94 -5.87
C ASP A 190 4.70 6.82 -6.40
N ALA A 191 5.38 7.94 -6.64
CA ALA A 191 6.74 7.96 -7.15
C ALA A 191 7.58 9.12 -6.57
N TYR A 192 8.90 8.95 -6.64
CA TYR A 192 9.84 10.00 -6.30
C TYR A 192 9.85 11.11 -7.37
N GLU A 193 9.79 12.35 -6.92
CA GLU A 193 9.99 13.53 -7.75
C GLU A 193 10.85 14.55 -6.99
N ASP A 194 12.10 14.77 -7.46
CA ASP A 194 13.02 15.69 -6.82
C ASP A 194 12.47 17.12 -6.79
N GLY A 195 12.48 17.73 -5.61
CA GLY A 195 11.95 19.07 -5.41
C GLY A 195 10.44 19.18 -5.28
N ALA A 196 9.67 18.11 -5.49
CA ALA A 196 8.24 18.10 -5.25
C ALA A 196 7.94 18.25 -3.74
N MET A 197 6.84 18.90 -3.43
CA MET A 197 6.35 19.12 -2.06
C MET A 197 4.84 18.97 -2.04
N GLY A 198 4.32 18.40 -0.96
CA GLY A 198 2.89 18.24 -0.78
C GLY A 198 2.44 18.47 0.65
N GLY A 199 1.16 18.61 0.81
CA GLY A 199 0.51 18.65 2.11
C GLY A 199 -0.97 18.34 2.02
N SER A 200 -1.52 17.82 3.08
CA SER A 200 -2.96 17.59 3.17
C SER A 200 -3.49 17.85 4.57
N VAL A 201 -4.78 18.13 4.61
CA VAL A 201 -5.56 18.17 5.84
C VAL A 201 -6.80 17.30 5.68
N SER A 202 -7.07 16.48 6.66
CA SER A 202 -8.27 15.63 6.67
C SER A 202 -8.92 15.59 8.05
N THR A 203 -10.25 15.38 8.04
CA THR A 203 -11.03 15.22 9.27
C THR A 203 -12.24 14.33 9.01
N SER A 204 -12.79 13.75 10.07
CA SER A 204 -14.07 13.07 10.03
C SER A 204 -15.16 14.01 10.53
N VAL A 205 -16.21 14.19 9.73
CA VAL A 205 -17.37 15.02 10.05
C VAL A 205 -18.56 14.11 10.29
N GLY A 206 -19.18 14.20 11.48
CA GLY A 206 -20.34 13.37 11.85
C GLY A 206 -21.48 13.51 10.84
N GLY A 207 -22.02 12.37 10.39
CA GLY A 207 -23.10 12.31 9.40
C GLY A 207 -22.68 12.50 7.93
N ILE A 208 -21.46 12.99 7.68
CA ILE A 208 -20.92 13.17 6.31
C ILE A 208 -19.87 12.10 6.00
N GLY A 209 -18.96 11.83 6.94
CA GLY A 209 -17.84 10.92 6.74
C GLY A 209 -16.49 11.63 6.76
N SER A 210 -15.51 11.18 5.96
CA SER A 210 -14.18 11.78 5.91
C SER A 210 -14.10 12.85 4.83
N VAL A 211 -13.53 13.99 5.18
CA VAL A 211 -13.23 15.10 4.26
C VAL A 211 -11.72 15.30 4.22
N LYS A 212 -11.14 15.39 3.01
CA LYS A 212 -9.70 15.64 2.81
C LYS A 212 -9.52 16.74 1.78
N ALA A 213 -8.63 17.67 2.08
CA ALA A 213 -8.11 18.64 1.12
C ALA A 213 -6.60 18.46 1.01
N GLU A 214 -6.06 18.58 -0.19
CA GLU A 214 -4.66 18.42 -0.45
C GLU A 214 -4.14 19.40 -1.50
N VAL A 215 -2.84 19.69 -1.40
CA VAL A 215 -2.11 20.49 -2.36
C VAL A 215 -0.74 19.85 -2.56
N SER A 216 -0.29 19.79 -3.78
CA SER A 216 1.08 19.41 -4.11
C SER A 216 1.65 20.36 -5.17
N ASN A 217 2.96 20.45 -5.20
CA ASN A 217 3.71 21.20 -6.18
C ASN A 217 4.77 20.28 -6.77
N SER A 218 4.79 20.14 -8.10
CA SER A 218 5.81 19.37 -8.79
C SER A 218 7.12 20.14 -8.90
N LYS A 219 8.20 19.46 -9.31
CA LYS A 219 9.50 20.07 -9.63
C LYS A 219 9.38 21.20 -10.66
N THR A 220 8.42 21.12 -11.57
CA THR A 220 8.17 22.11 -12.64
C THR A 220 7.17 23.19 -12.23
N ASP A 221 6.93 23.38 -10.93
CA ASP A 221 5.98 24.36 -10.37
C ASP A 221 4.52 24.13 -10.80
N VAL A 222 4.17 22.94 -11.24
CA VAL A 222 2.77 22.58 -11.51
C VAL A 222 2.09 22.25 -10.18
N LYS A 223 1.13 23.08 -9.80
CA LYS A 223 0.35 22.88 -8.58
C LYS A 223 -0.85 21.98 -8.83
N THR A 224 -1.06 21.02 -7.95
CA THR A 224 -2.24 20.16 -7.94
C THR A 224 -3.03 20.44 -6.67
N TYR A 225 -4.33 20.55 -6.79
CA TYR A 225 -5.27 20.72 -5.69
C TYR A 225 -6.27 19.58 -5.73
N GLY A 226 -6.56 18.99 -4.59
CA GLY A 226 -7.55 17.94 -4.44
C GLY A 226 -8.48 18.23 -3.27
N LEU A 227 -9.76 17.89 -3.45
CA LEU A 227 -10.77 17.86 -2.40
C LEU A 227 -11.55 16.56 -2.54
N SER A 228 -11.64 15.79 -1.47
CA SER A 228 -12.44 14.58 -1.47
C SER A 228 -13.32 14.46 -0.23
N VAL A 229 -14.49 13.84 -0.44
CA VAL A 229 -15.44 13.50 0.61
C VAL A 229 -15.80 12.03 0.47
N THR A 230 -15.55 11.25 1.52
CA THR A 230 -15.91 9.83 1.57
C THR A 230 -17.01 9.61 2.59
N SER A 231 -18.12 9.01 2.18
CA SER A 231 -19.26 8.65 3.02
C SER A 231 -19.71 7.24 2.71
N GLY A 232 -19.57 6.33 3.67
CA GLY A 232 -19.85 4.92 3.46
C GLY A 232 -18.98 4.33 2.35
N ILE A 233 -19.62 3.79 1.32
CA ILE A 233 -18.94 3.19 0.14
C ILE A 233 -18.60 4.22 -0.95
N PHE A 234 -19.09 5.47 -0.84
CA PHE A 234 -18.94 6.48 -1.88
C PHE A 234 -17.83 7.47 -1.55
N THR A 235 -17.06 7.85 -2.56
CA THR A 235 -16.09 8.96 -2.52
C THR A 235 -16.34 9.86 -3.70
N GLY A 236 -16.71 11.12 -3.42
CA GLY A 236 -16.68 12.19 -4.39
C GLY A 236 -15.35 12.92 -4.32
N ALA A 237 -14.72 13.19 -5.46
CA ALA A 237 -13.46 13.92 -5.51
C ALA A 237 -13.50 15.00 -6.59
N TRP A 238 -12.77 16.09 -6.32
CA TRP A 238 -12.48 17.15 -7.26
C TRP A 238 -10.97 17.37 -7.27
N ASP A 239 -10.38 17.32 -8.46
CA ASP A 239 -8.95 17.49 -8.65
C ASP A 239 -8.68 18.55 -9.72
N LYS A 240 -7.65 19.36 -9.50
CA LYS A 240 -7.22 20.41 -10.44
C LYS A 240 -5.70 20.37 -10.56
N VAL A 241 -5.20 20.33 -11.79
CA VAL A 241 -3.76 20.31 -12.10
C VAL A 241 -3.39 21.56 -12.89
N GLY A 242 -2.48 22.36 -12.35
CA GLY A 242 -2.00 23.58 -12.98
C GLY A 242 -3.11 24.57 -13.28
N SER A 243 -3.17 25.04 -14.53
CA SER A 243 -4.20 25.97 -15.02
C SER A 243 -5.40 25.25 -15.67
N ALA A 244 -5.41 23.91 -15.71
CA ALA A 244 -6.54 23.17 -16.24
C ALA A 244 -7.80 23.40 -15.42
N ASP A 245 -8.96 23.16 -16.03
CA ASP A 245 -10.22 23.11 -15.30
C ASP A 245 -10.20 21.92 -14.32
N GLY A 246 -10.88 22.07 -13.20
CA GLY A 246 -10.98 20.99 -12.22
C GLY A 246 -11.90 19.88 -12.74
N ALA A 247 -11.50 18.64 -12.49
CA ALA A 247 -12.26 17.43 -12.82
C ALA A 247 -12.99 16.90 -11.60
N LEU A 248 -14.24 16.43 -11.79
CA LEU A 248 -15.04 15.76 -10.77
C LEU A 248 -15.08 14.26 -11.03
N SER A 249 -15.03 13.48 -9.95
CA SER A 249 -15.24 12.04 -10.01
C SER A 249 -16.09 11.55 -8.84
N LEU A 250 -16.82 10.47 -9.07
CA LEU A 250 -17.54 9.72 -8.04
C LEU A 250 -17.09 8.27 -8.11
N LYS A 251 -16.58 7.77 -7.01
CA LYS A 251 -16.13 6.38 -6.86
C LYS A 251 -17.00 5.67 -5.83
N ALA A 252 -17.38 4.43 -6.11
CA ALA A 252 -18.01 3.53 -5.15
C ALA A 252 -17.14 2.29 -4.97
N VAL A 253 -16.94 1.87 -3.71
CA VAL A 253 -16.16 0.67 -3.35
C VAL A 253 -17.01 -0.20 -2.45
N VAL A 254 -17.26 -1.44 -2.87
CA VAL A 254 -17.98 -2.45 -2.11
C VAL A 254 -17.04 -3.61 -1.83
N LYS A 255 -16.89 -3.98 -0.55
CA LYS A 255 -16.13 -5.15 -0.11
C LYS A 255 -17.09 -6.24 0.37
N PHE A 256 -16.82 -7.49 0.06
CA PHE A 256 -17.64 -8.65 0.42
C PHE A 256 -16.79 -9.87 0.81
#